data_78eb3149733442255467e57d70c5c771
#
_entry.id   78eb3149733442255467e57d70c5c771
#
_cell.length_a   1.000
_cell.length_b   1.000
_cell.length_c   1.000
_cell.angle_alpha   90.00
_cell.angle_beta   90.00
_cell.angle_gamma   90.00
#
_symmetry.space_group_name_H-M   'P 1'
#
loop_
_entity.id
_entity.type
_entity.pdbx_description
1 polymer ?
#
loop_
_entity_poly.entity_id
_entity_poly.type
_entity_poly.pdbx_seq_one_letter_code
_entity_poly.pdbx_strand_id
1 'polypeptide(L)'
;MNTLITSGHGVQTKLLWAGIAALGAVSFGIVALNRGETISAAWLVIAALCVYFIAFRFYALFIANRVLGIDPGRQTPAYRHNDALDYVPTNRYVLFGHHFAAIAGAGPLVGPVLAAQMGYLPGTLWILAGVVFAGAVQDMTVLF
;
A
#
# COMPACT_ATOMS: atom_id res chain seq x y z
N MET A 1 9.47 20.63 -16.81
CA MET A 1 9.87 19.22 -16.67
C MET A 1 8.66 18.39 -16.24
N ASN A 2 7.62 18.37 -17.12
CA ASN A 2 6.29 17.77 -16.86
C ASN A 2 6.06 16.45 -17.60
N THR A 3 7.12 15.73 -17.96
CA THR A 3 7.04 14.62 -18.92
C THR A 3 6.97 13.22 -18.32
N LEU A 4 7.01 13.07 -17.00
CA LEU A 4 6.94 11.74 -16.37
C LEU A 4 5.52 11.32 -15.93
N ILE A 5 4.53 12.21 -15.95
CA ILE A 5 3.17 11.91 -15.48
C ILE A 5 2.15 11.83 -16.62
N THR A 6 2.50 12.29 -17.83
CA THR A 6 1.60 12.29 -19.00
C THR A 6 2.02 11.31 -20.09
N SER A 7 2.83 10.31 -19.78
CA SER A 7 3.05 9.21 -20.73
C SER A 7 1.71 8.54 -21.00
N GLY A 8 1.23 8.71 -22.22
CA GLY A 8 -0.07 8.26 -22.70
C GLY A 8 -0.42 6.88 -22.16
N HIS A 9 -1.53 6.83 -21.46
CA HIS A 9 -2.09 5.56 -21.00
C HIS A 9 -2.55 4.82 -22.26
N GLY A 10 -1.63 4.10 -22.91
CA GLY A 10 -1.93 3.24 -24.03
C GLY A 10 -3.02 2.23 -23.60
N VAL A 11 -3.77 1.73 -24.55
CA VAL A 11 -4.80 0.71 -24.33
C VAL A 11 -4.26 -0.45 -23.48
N GLN A 12 -2.98 -0.81 -23.68
CA GLN A 12 -2.29 -1.84 -22.90
C GLN A 12 -2.24 -1.54 -21.41
N THR A 13 -1.96 -0.30 -21.01
CA THR A 13 -1.95 0.07 -19.57
C THR A 13 -3.34 0.01 -18.96
N LYS A 14 -4.36 0.45 -19.70
CA LYS A 14 -5.75 0.36 -19.24
C LYS A 14 -6.20 -1.10 -19.11
N LEU A 15 -5.84 -1.96 -20.05
CA LEU A 15 -6.12 -3.39 -20.01
C LEU A 15 -5.42 -4.08 -18.84
N LEU A 16 -4.17 -3.71 -18.55
CA LEU A 16 -3.42 -4.24 -17.41
C LEU A 16 -4.13 -3.90 -16.09
N TRP A 17 -4.53 -2.65 -15.89
CA TRP A 17 -5.22 -2.26 -14.66
C TRP A 17 -6.62 -2.86 -14.55
N ALA A 18 -7.32 -2.99 -15.67
CA ALA A 18 -8.59 -3.70 -15.70
C ALA A 18 -8.42 -5.20 -15.37
N GLY A 19 -7.36 -5.83 -15.85
CA GLY A 19 -6.99 -7.20 -15.50
C GLY A 19 -6.71 -7.39 -14.01
N ILE A 20 -5.92 -6.48 -13.42
CA ILE A 20 -5.64 -6.49 -11.97
C ILE A 20 -6.95 -6.32 -11.17
N ALA A 21 -7.82 -5.39 -11.56
CA ALA A 21 -9.08 -5.17 -10.90
C ALA A 21 -10.02 -6.39 -11.00
N ALA A 22 -10.10 -7.00 -12.18
CA ALA A 22 -10.89 -8.22 -12.38
C ALA A 22 -10.36 -9.39 -11.56
N LEU A 23 -9.04 -9.61 -11.54
CA LEU A 23 -8.40 -10.64 -10.74
C LEU A 23 -8.69 -10.43 -9.25
N GLY A 24 -8.58 -9.19 -8.75
CA GLY A 24 -8.92 -8.85 -7.38
C GLY A 24 -10.38 -9.13 -7.05
N ALA A 25 -11.31 -8.72 -7.93
CA ALA A 25 -12.73 -8.96 -7.75
C ALA A 25 -13.09 -10.46 -7.72
N VAL A 26 -12.52 -11.25 -8.62
CA VAL A 26 -12.72 -12.72 -8.65
C VAL A 26 -12.15 -13.34 -7.37
N SER A 27 -10.95 -12.95 -6.95
CA SER A 27 -10.31 -13.48 -5.73
C SER A 27 -11.15 -13.18 -4.48
N PHE A 28 -11.68 -11.95 -4.36
CA PHE A 28 -12.61 -11.59 -3.29
C PHE A 28 -13.93 -12.36 -3.37
N GLY A 29 -14.46 -12.54 -4.59
CA GLY A 29 -15.67 -13.33 -4.81
C GLY A 29 -15.51 -14.77 -4.33
N ILE A 30 -14.39 -15.41 -4.64
CA ILE A 30 -14.07 -16.76 -4.17
C ILE A 30 -14.00 -16.79 -2.63
N VAL A 31 -13.28 -15.84 -2.01
CA VAL A 31 -13.20 -15.75 -0.56
C VAL A 31 -14.58 -15.56 0.10
N ALA A 32 -15.44 -14.73 -0.50
CA ALA A 32 -16.77 -14.43 0.03
C ALA A 32 -17.77 -15.59 -0.14
N LEU A 33 -17.66 -16.35 -1.22
CA LEU A 33 -18.59 -17.43 -1.56
C LEU A 33 -18.22 -18.77 -0.92
N ASN A 34 -16.96 -18.97 -0.51
CA ASN A 34 -16.50 -20.18 0.15
C ASN A 34 -17.00 -20.27 1.60
N ARG A 35 -18.27 -20.59 1.75
CA ARG A 35 -18.91 -20.78 3.06
C ARG A 35 -18.70 -22.22 3.51
N GLY A 36 -17.81 -22.42 4.49
CA GLY A 36 -17.63 -23.72 5.16
C GLY A 36 -16.45 -24.55 4.72
N GLU A 37 -15.68 -24.10 3.72
CA GLU A 37 -14.39 -24.69 3.35
C GLU A 37 -13.21 -23.91 3.92
N THR A 38 -12.06 -24.57 4.08
CA THR A 38 -10.81 -23.91 4.44
C THR A 38 -10.42 -22.95 3.32
N ILE A 39 -10.51 -21.64 3.59
CA ILE A 39 -10.13 -20.61 2.63
C ILE A 39 -8.64 -20.72 2.36
N SER A 40 -8.27 -20.90 1.11
CA SER A 40 -6.86 -20.88 0.72
C SER A 40 -6.27 -19.49 0.93
N ALA A 41 -5.19 -19.39 1.70
CA ALA A 41 -4.46 -18.15 1.91
C ALA A 41 -4.01 -17.50 0.59
N ALA A 42 -3.81 -18.29 -0.47
CA ALA A 42 -3.43 -17.79 -1.78
C ALA A 42 -4.44 -16.78 -2.36
N TRP A 43 -5.74 -17.08 -2.28
CA TRP A 43 -6.78 -16.16 -2.78
C TRP A 43 -6.82 -14.85 -2.00
N LEU A 44 -6.62 -14.93 -0.69
CA LEU A 44 -6.54 -13.75 0.16
C LEU A 44 -5.35 -12.87 -0.21
N VAL A 45 -4.17 -13.48 -0.38
CA VAL A 45 -2.95 -12.76 -0.75
C VAL A 45 -3.11 -12.11 -2.13
N ILE A 46 -3.64 -12.83 -3.12
CA ILE A 46 -3.89 -12.29 -4.46
C ILE A 46 -4.85 -11.10 -4.40
N ALA A 47 -5.96 -11.24 -3.67
CA ALA A 47 -6.94 -10.17 -3.50
C ALA A 47 -6.31 -8.93 -2.84
N ALA A 48 -5.54 -9.11 -1.77
CA ALA A 48 -4.86 -8.04 -1.07
C ALA A 48 -3.84 -7.31 -1.97
N LEU A 49 -3.00 -8.06 -2.67
CA LEU A 49 -2.03 -7.49 -3.61
C LEU A 49 -2.70 -6.69 -4.72
N CYS A 50 -3.77 -7.19 -5.32
CA CYS A 50 -4.53 -6.46 -6.34
C CYS A 50 -5.09 -5.14 -5.80
N VAL A 51 -5.67 -5.16 -4.59
CA VAL A 51 -6.18 -3.95 -3.92
C VAL A 51 -5.05 -2.95 -3.68
N TYR A 52 -3.93 -3.40 -3.15
CA TYR A 52 -2.79 -2.52 -2.84
C TYR A 52 -2.15 -1.94 -4.09
N PHE A 53 -2.00 -2.69 -5.17
CA PHE A 53 -1.51 -2.15 -6.44
C PHE A 53 -2.43 -1.08 -7.01
N ILE A 54 -3.74 -1.30 -6.98
CA ILE A 54 -4.72 -0.31 -7.43
C ILE A 54 -4.68 0.92 -6.52
N ALA A 55 -4.67 0.74 -5.21
CA ALA A 55 -4.60 1.82 -4.24
C ALA A 55 -3.31 2.63 -4.41
N PHE A 56 -2.15 1.98 -4.56
CA PHE A 56 -0.89 2.65 -4.83
C PHE A 56 -0.95 3.47 -6.12
N ARG A 57 -1.47 2.89 -7.20
CA ARG A 57 -1.49 3.56 -8.52
C ARG A 57 -2.39 4.78 -8.56
N PHE A 58 -3.51 4.75 -7.88
CA PHE A 58 -4.51 5.81 -7.97
C PHE A 58 -4.58 6.66 -6.71
N TYR A 59 -4.77 6.05 -5.55
CA TYR A 59 -4.97 6.77 -4.30
C TYR A 59 -3.68 7.34 -3.74
N ALA A 60 -2.60 6.56 -3.64
CA ALA A 60 -1.34 7.05 -3.11
C ALA A 60 -0.75 8.17 -3.98
N LEU A 61 -0.82 8.05 -5.31
CA LEU A 61 -0.39 9.14 -6.21
C LEU A 61 -1.28 10.38 -6.12
N PHE A 62 -2.57 10.21 -5.88
CA PHE A 62 -3.47 11.34 -5.62
C PHE A 62 -3.04 12.08 -4.34
N ILE A 63 -2.82 11.35 -3.24
CA ILE A 63 -2.35 11.94 -1.98
C ILE A 63 -1.01 12.66 -2.19
N ALA A 64 -0.04 12.01 -2.79
CA ALA A 64 1.29 12.59 -3.03
C ALA A 64 1.24 13.88 -3.84
N ASN A 65 0.51 13.89 -4.95
CA ASN A 65 0.55 14.99 -5.91
C ASN A 65 -0.46 16.12 -5.62
N ARG A 66 -1.63 15.76 -5.06
CA ARG A 66 -2.72 16.73 -4.86
C ARG A 66 -2.88 17.20 -3.43
N VAL A 67 -2.62 16.34 -2.46
CA VAL A 67 -2.79 16.68 -1.04
C VAL A 67 -1.48 17.19 -0.46
N LEU A 68 -0.40 16.44 -0.62
CA LEU A 68 0.92 16.80 -0.07
C LEU A 68 1.72 17.72 -1.00
N GLY A 69 1.41 17.73 -2.30
CA GLY A 69 2.10 18.57 -3.26
C GLY A 69 3.60 18.28 -3.35
N ILE A 70 3.98 17.01 -3.35
CA ILE A 70 5.39 16.59 -3.37
C ILE A 70 6.08 17.15 -4.60
N ASP A 71 7.14 17.92 -4.38
CA ASP A 71 8.02 18.42 -5.44
C ASP A 71 9.28 17.54 -5.53
N PRO A 72 9.43 16.75 -6.59
CA PRO A 72 10.59 15.89 -6.77
C PRO A 72 11.91 16.66 -6.99
N GLY A 73 11.84 17.95 -7.27
CA GLY A 73 13.02 18.82 -7.40
C GLY A 73 13.54 19.36 -6.06
N ARG A 74 12.77 19.24 -5.01
CA ARG A 74 13.14 19.72 -3.68
C ARG A 74 14.08 18.74 -2.99
N GLN A 75 15.21 19.27 -2.49
CA GLN A 75 16.11 18.46 -1.67
C GLN A 75 15.48 18.17 -0.32
N THR A 76 15.60 16.91 0.11
CA THR A 76 15.12 16.48 1.42
C THR A 76 15.95 17.09 2.56
N PRO A 77 15.39 17.22 3.77
CA PRO A 77 16.11 17.72 4.94
C PRO A 77 17.42 16.99 5.20
N ALA A 78 17.46 15.68 4.98
CA ALA A 78 18.66 14.87 5.15
C ALA A 78 19.84 15.31 4.26
N TYR A 79 19.56 15.88 3.07
CA TYR A 79 20.60 16.45 2.21
C TYR A 79 20.91 17.90 2.52
N ARG A 80 19.91 18.69 2.91
CA ARG A 80 20.08 20.14 3.18
C ARG A 80 20.74 20.43 4.52
N HIS A 81 20.46 19.61 5.52
CA HIS A 81 20.88 19.80 6.91
C HIS A 81 21.73 18.63 7.41
N ASN A 82 22.47 17.99 6.50
CA ASN A 82 23.29 16.83 6.86
C ASN A 82 24.29 17.21 7.97
N ASP A 83 24.03 16.69 9.17
CA ASP A 83 24.84 16.89 10.36
C ASP A 83 25.54 15.60 10.83
N ALA A 84 25.35 14.51 10.09
CA ALA A 84 25.82 13.16 10.38
C ALA A 84 25.31 12.57 11.72
N LEU A 85 24.28 13.18 12.33
CA LEU A 85 23.66 12.75 13.57
C LEU A 85 22.16 12.47 13.34
N ASP A 86 21.37 13.53 13.18
CA ASP A 86 19.91 13.44 13.02
C ASP A 86 19.51 13.43 11.54
N TYR A 87 20.26 14.12 10.69
CA TYR A 87 20.01 14.26 9.27
C TYR A 87 21.09 13.58 8.44
N VAL A 88 20.89 12.28 8.21
CA VAL A 88 21.85 11.48 7.43
C VAL A 88 21.19 10.95 6.16
N PRO A 89 21.72 11.28 4.96
CA PRO A 89 21.24 10.68 3.72
C PRO A 89 21.42 9.18 3.76
N THR A 90 20.29 8.46 3.72
CA THR A 90 20.24 7.01 3.87
C THR A 90 19.83 6.35 2.56
N ASN A 91 20.38 5.16 2.30
CA ASN A 91 19.98 4.37 1.14
C ASN A 91 18.49 3.99 1.24
N ARG A 92 17.75 4.18 0.14
CA ARG A 92 16.30 3.91 0.07
C ARG A 92 15.90 2.50 0.49
N TYR A 93 16.73 1.50 0.24
CA TYR A 93 16.43 0.11 0.64
C TYR A 93 16.59 -0.10 2.14
N VAL A 94 17.57 0.56 2.75
CA VAL A 94 17.75 0.54 4.21
C VAL A 94 16.60 1.27 4.89
N LEU A 95 16.21 2.43 4.37
CA LEU A 95 15.07 3.19 4.87
C LEU A 95 13.76 2.40 4.77
N PHE A 96 13.52 1.77 3.62
CA PHE A 96 12.36 0.88 3.43
C PHE A 96 12.36 -0.28 4.42
N GLY A 97 13.50 -0.96 4.58
CA GLY A 97 13.60 -2.09 5.51
C GLY A 97 13.37 -1.67 6.96
N HIS A 98 13.89 -0.53 7.36
CA HIS A 98 13.68 0.02 8.70
C HIS A 98 12.21 0.40 8.95
N HIS A 99 11.59 1.08 8.01
CA HIS A 99 10.19 1.46 8.08
C HIS A 99 9.27 0.22 8.12
N PHE A 100 9.54 -0.78 7.27
CA PHE A 100 8.82 -2.05 7.28
C PHE A 100 8.96 -2.78 8.62
N ALA A 101 10.16 -2.84 9.18
CA ALA A 101 10.41 -3.47 10.47
C ALA A 101 9.68 -2.77 11.62
N ALA A 102 9.56 -1.45 11.57
CA ALA A 102 8.81 -0.68 12.57
C ALA A 102 7.31 -0.97 12.51
N ILE A 103 6.75 -1.18 11.31
CA ILE A 103 5.34 -1.52 11.11
C ILE A 103 5.06 -2.99 11.50
N ALA A 104 5.97 -3.92 11.17
CA ALA A 104 5.83 -5.35 11.40
C ALA A 104 6.02 -5.76 12.88
N GLY A 105 5.52 -4.98 13.81
CA GLY A 105 5.58 -5.25 15.24
C GLY A 105 4.56 -6.30 15.70
N ALA A 106 4.59 -6.62 17.00
CA ALA A 106 3.73 -7.64 17.59
C ALA A 106 2.23 -7.33 17.46
N GLY A 107 1.83 -6.05 17.55
CA GLY A 107 0.45 -5.61 17.39
C GLY A 107 -0.15 -5.98 16.04
N PRO A 108 0.46 -5.57 14.92
CA PRO A 108 0.03 -5.93 13.57
C PRO A 108 0.02 -7.44 13.27
N LEU A 109 0.81 -8.24 13.97
CA LEU A 109 0.81 -9.69 13.82
C LEU A 109 -0.32 -10.36 14.62
N VAL A 110 -0.49 -9.97 15.89
CA VAL A 110 -1.45 -10.60 16.80
C VAL A 110 -2.88 -10.08 16.56
N GLY A 111 -3.04 -8.79 16.25
CA GLY A 111 -4.34 -8.17 16.04
C GLY A 111 -5.21 -8.88 14.99
N PRO A 112 -4.71 -9.13 13.77
CA PRO A 112 -5.45 -9.85 12.74
C PRO A 112 -5.84 -11.28 13.15
N VAL A 113 -4.98 -11.98 13.89
CA VAL A 113 -5.28 -13.33 14.38
C VAL A 113 -6.42 -13.31 15.37
N LEU A 114 -6.43 -12.39 16.32
CA LEU A 114 -7.52 -12.21 17.28
C LEU A 114 -8.81 -11.76 16.57
N ALA A 115 -8.73 -10.86 15.61
CA ALA A 115 -9.88 -10.44 14.85
C ALA A 115 -10.50 -11.59 14.04
N ALA A 116 -9.68 -12.49 13.49
CA ALA A 116 -10.14 -13.66 12.76
C ALA A 116 -10.94 -14.62 13.62
N GLN A 117 -10.67 -14.69 14.93
CA GLN A 117 -11.45 -15.50 15.88
C GLN A 117 -12.88 -14.98 16.05
N MET A 118 -13.12 -13.69 15.85
CA MET A 118 -14.45 -13.07 15.93
C MET A 118 -15.21 -13.10 14.61
N GLY A 119 -14.53 -13.39 13.52
CA GLY A 119 -15.11 -13.45 12.18
C GLY A 119 -14.07 -13.08 11.12
N TYR A 120 -13.82 -14.00 10.24
CA TYR A 120 -12.74 -13.87 9.26
C TYR A 120 -12.97 -12.71 8.26
N LEU A 121 -14.14 -12.68 7.62
CA LEU A 121 -14.39 -11.74 6.52
C LEU A 121 -14.47 -10.26 6.98
N PRO A 122 -15.20 -9.91 8.05
CA PRO A 122 -15.24 -8.52 8.53
C PRO A 122 -13.85 -8.00 8.92
N GLY A 123 -13.05 -8.81 9.64
CA GLY A 123 -11.69 -8.45 10.02
C GLY A 123 -10.78 -8.21 8.81
N THR A 124 -10.85 -9.09 7.82
CA THR A 124 -10.07 -8.97 6.58
C THR A 124 -10.43 -7.69 5.81
N LEU A 125 -11.71 -7.42 5.62
CA LEU A 125 -12.16 -6.21 4.92
C LEU A 125 -11.75 -4.94 5.64
N TRP A 126 -11.84 -4.94 6.98
CA TRP A 126 -11.42 -3.81 7.80
C TRP A 126 -9.92 -3.55 7.68
N ILE A 127 -9.09 -4.59 7.71
CA ILE A 127 -7.64 -4.48 7.55
C ILE A 127 -7.29 -3.91 6.17
N LEU A 128 -7.89 -4.46 5.10
CA LEU A 128 -7.62 -3.99 3.74
C LEU A 128 -8.02 -2.52 3.55
N ALA A 129 -9.19 -2.13 4.04
CA ALA A 129 -9.64 -0.75 3.99
C ALA A 129 -8.74 0.16 4.83
N GLY A 130 -8.38 -0.26 6.04
CA GLY A 130 -7.50 0.48 6.93
C GLY A 130 -6.11 0.73 6.34
N VAL A 131 -5.51 -0.27 5.72
CA VAL A 131 -4.21 -0.14 5.06
C VAL A 131 -4.28 0.85 3.89
N VAL A 132 -5.34 0.80 3.08
CA VAL A 132 -5.49 1.71 1.94
C VAL A 132 -5.75 3.14 2.40
N PHE A 133 -6.72 3.37 3.27
CA PHE A 133 -7.19 4.73 3.57
C PHE A 133 -6.41 5.39 4.72
N ALA A 134 -6.02 4.64 5.72
CA ALA A 134 -5.32 5.18 6.88
C ALA A 134 -3.81 4.93 6.82
N GLY A 135 -3.38 3.72 6.52
CA GLY A 135 -1.97 3.35 6.47
C GLY A 135 -1.20 4.16 5.43
N ALA A 136 -1.70 4.25 4.21
CA ALA A 136 -1.04 5.02 3.15
C ALA A 136 -0.90 6.51 3.48
N VAL A 137 -1.88 7.11 4.15
CA VAL A 137 -1.80 8.51 4.58
C VAL A 137 -0.78 8.66 5.71
N GLN A 138 -0.84 7.78 6.70
CA GLN A 138 0.11 7.81 7.82
C GLN A 138 1.55 7.65 7.34
N ASP A 139 1.81 6.65 6.51
CA ASP A 139 3.16 6.39 6.01
C ASP A 139 3.71 7.56 5.19
N MET A 140 2.89 8.16 4.33
CA MET A 140 3.29 9.33 3.57
C MET A 140 3.58 10.54 4.46
N THR A 141 2.79 10.77 5.51
CA THR A 141 3.02 11.90 6.42
C THR A 141 4.23 11.71 7.32
N VAL A 142 4.56 10.48 7.68
CA VAL A 142 5.75 10.16 8.48
C VAL A 142 7.04 10.27 7.65
N LEU A 143 6.98 9.92 6.37
CA LEU A 143 8.14 9.94 5.47
C LEU A 143 8.32 11.26 4.71
N PHE A 144 7.35 12.17 4.80
CA PHE A 144 7.38 13.48 4.12
C PHE A 144 8.14 14.51 4.93
#